data_a2f235c5f4c1108c1e00f9e0fbbad0fa
#
_entry.id   a2f235c5f4c1108c1e00f9e0fbbad0fa
#
_cell.length_a   1.000
_cell.length_b   1.000
_cell.length_c   1.000
_cell.angle_alpha   90.00
_cell.angle_beta   90.00
_cell.angle_gamma   90.00
#
_symmetry.space_group_name_H-M   'P 1'
#
loop_
_entity.id
_entity.type
_entity.pdbx_description
1 polymer ?
#
loop_
_entity_poly.entity_id
_entity_poly.type
_entity_poly.pdbx_seq_one_letter_code
_entity_poly.pdbx_strand_id
1 'polypeptide(L)'
;MLEGGYTELAPPAFMADRVDALWRYVTPSTAAPGLHRILPDGCTDLIVRFPDVRALGRGDEPRVTVVGPMESFALVKEAPGSVSLGIRLKPGWALALLGVSPRELCNLNVPVKDCAPALVSLQQRLSACRSLEHAQALLQQELLRRNASPRHLPKARTTHALQCLQSSSGQVRMSALARELGISERTLHRDILEEAGTAPKLLARVLRFQRALGQLRAGNSALSTVALDCGYSDQAHFTREVRELAGVSPTGLLE
;
A
#
# COMPACT_ATOMS: atom_id res chain seq x y z
N MET A 1 2.48 8.17 26.97
CA MET A 1 2.99 8.75 25.72
C MET A 1 2.88 7.68 24.65
N LEU A 2 2.40 8.01 23.45
CA LEU A 2 2.40 7.07 22.35
C LEU A 2 3.86 6.86 21.92
N GLU A 3 4.29 5.60 21.85
CA GLU A 3 5.59 5.26 21.27
C GLU A 3 5.60 5.66 19.80
N GLY A 4 6.63 6.40 19.39
CA GLY A 4 6.82 6.81 18.00
C GLY A 4 7.16 5.62 17.12
N GLY A 5 6.80 5.68 15.84
CA GLY A 5 7.14 4.67 14.86
C GLY A 5 5.95 4.06 14.13
N TYR A 6 6.26 3.08 13.31
CA TYR A 6 5.32 2.35 12.46
C TYR A 6 4.87 1.05 13.14
N THR A 7 3.57 0.79 13.09
CA THR A 7 2.97 -0.45 13.62
C THR A 7 1.95 -0.98 12.62
N GLU A 8 2.02 -2.24 12.28
CA GLU A 8 1.01 -2.95 11.49
C GLU A 8 0.19 -3.90 12.36
N LEU A 9 -1.10 -3.98 12.03
CA LEU A 9 -2.06 -4.94 12.56
C LEU A 9 -2.57 -5.79 11.41
N ALA A 10 -2.59 -7.10 11.59
CA ALA A 10 -3.19 -8.00 10.62
C ALA A 10 -4.68 -7.70 10.45
N PRO A 11 -5.21 -7.73 9.22
CA PRO A 11 -6.64 -7.61 9.01
C PRO A 11 -7.37 -8.84 9.58
N PRO A 12 -8.70 -8.74 9.82
CA PRO A 12 -9.51 -9.90 10.13
C PRO A 12 -9.33 -11.00 9.09
N ALA A 13 -9.26 -12.27 9.50
CA ALA A 13 -8.94 -13.41 8.64
C ALA A 13 -9.81 -13.48 7.37
N PHE A 14 -11.11 -13.14 7.48
CA PHE A 14 -12.05 -13.13 6.34
C PHE A 14 -11.83 -11.97 5.35
N MET A 15 -10.91 -11.06 5.63
CA MET A 15 -10.52 -9.95 4.75
C MET A 15 -9.05 -10.03 4.29
N ALA A 16 -8.33 -11.06 4.71
CA ALA A 16 -6.90 -11.20 4.43
C ALA A 16 -6.58 -11.38 2.92
N ASP A 17 -7.58 -11.74 2.11
CA ASP A 17 -7.48 -11.79 0.65
C ASP A 17 -7.56 -10.40 -0.02
N ARG A 18 -8.05 -9.37 0.67
CA ARG A 18 -8.39 -8.03 0.17
C ARG A 18 -7.58 -6.91 0.82
N VAL A 19 -7.32 -7.06 2.12
CA VAL A 19 -6.60 -6.09 2.94
C VAL A 19 -5.25 -6.69 3.29
N ASP A 20 -4.20 -5.91 3.09
CA ASP A 20 -2.84 -6.30 3.43
C ASP A 20 -2.55 -6.02 4.90
N ALA A 21 -2.81 -4.78 5.33
CA ALA A 21 -2.59 -4.34 6.69
C ALA A 21 -3.54 -3.21 7.12
N LEU A 22 -3.78 -3.15 8.41
CA LEU A 22 -4.20 -1.95 9.12
C LEU A 22 -2.95 -1.39 9.79
N TRP A 23 -2.61 -0.13 9.55
CA TRP A 23 -1.35 0.40 10.06
C TRP A 23 -1.51 1.75 10.75
N ARG A 24 -0.56 2.06 11.61
CA ARG A 24 -0.42 3.33 12.30
C ARG A 24 1.03 3.80 12.22
N TYR A 25 1.19 5.09 11.97
CA TYR A 25 2.48 5.76 12.08
C TYR A 25 2.36 6.96 12.99
N VAL A 26 3.21 7.03 14.02
CA VAL A 26 3.28 8.13 14.99
C VAL A 26 4.61 8.84 14.82
N THR A 27 4.58 10.12 14.47
CA THR A 27 5.79 10.95 14.44
C THR A 27 6.07 11.46 15.85
N PRO A 28 7.22 11.14 16.46
CA PRO A 28 7.54 11.65 17.79
C PRO A 28 7.48 13.17 17.84
N SER A 29 6.96 13.74 18.93
CA SER A 29 6.87 15.20 19.11
C SER A 29 8.25 15.87 19.15
N THR A 30 9.29 15.09 19.49
CA THR A 30 10.70 15.51 19.54
C THR A 30 11.45 15.28 18.23
N ALA A 31 10.81 14.66 17.22
CA ALA A 31 11.46 14.41 15.94
C ALA A 31 11.78 15.74 15.24
N ALA A 32 12.96 15.83 14.67
CA ALA A 32 13.25 16.90 13.73
C ALA A 32 12.36 16.76 12.49
N PRO A 33 11.89 17.85 11.87
CA PRO A 33 11.20 17.78 10.59
C PRO A 33 12.08 17.05 9.58
N GLY A 34 11.57 15.95 9.03
CA GLY A 34 12.30 15.10 8.10
C GLY A 34 11.43 14.64 6.94
N LEU A 35 12.08 14.11 5.93
CA LEU A 35 11.43 13.42 4.82
C LEU A 35 11.42 11.92 5.12
N HIS A 36 10.23 11.36 5.21
CA HIS A 36 10.04 9.91 5.32
C HIS A 36 9.94 9.28 3.94
N ARG A 37 10.70 8.22 3.69
CA ARG A 37 10.71 7.51 2.42
C ARG A 37 9.66 6.40 2.43
N ILE A 38 8.67 6.52 1.55
CA ILE A 38 7.66 5.50 1.32
C ILE A 38 8.09 4.70 0.09
N LEU A 39 8.13 3.39 0.22
CA LEU A 39 8.55 2.47 -0.84
C LEU A 39 7.32 1.90 -1.57
N PRO A 40 7.40 1.64 -2.89
CA PRO A 40 6.30 1.04 -3.62
C PRO A 40 6.05 -0.41 -3.15
N ASP A 41 4.80 -0.77 -2.97
CA ASP A 41 4.34 -2.11 -2.56
C ASP A 41 3.24 -2.68 -3.47
N GLY A 42 2.78 -1.87 -4.45
CA GLY A 42 1.72 -2.21 -5.39
C GLY A 42 0.31 -2.07 -4.81
N CYS A 43 0.17 -1.59 -3.58
CA CYS A 43 -1.08 -1.44 -2.86
C CYS A 43 -1.72 -0.06 -3.06
N THR A 44 -2.98 0.05 -2.65
CA THR A 44 -3.69 1.33 -2.51
C THR A 44 -4.01 1.54 -1.04
N ASP A 45 -3.69 2.70 -0.49
CA ASP A 45 -3.95 3.02 0.91
C ASP A 45 -5.07 4.07 1.06
N LEU A 46 -5.98 3.83 2.01
CA LEU A 46 -6.83 4.87 2.59
C LEU A 46 -6.13 5.38 3.84
N ILE A 47 -5.74 6.66 3.84
CA ILE A 47 -4.93 7.25 4.92
C ILE A 47 -5.72 8.35 5.61
N VAL A 48 -5.75 8.31 6.93
CA VAL A 48 -6.25 9.38 7.80
C VAL A 48 -5.08 9.98 8.54
N ARG A 49 -4.84 11.27 8.35
CA ARG A 49 -3.76 11.99 9.03
C ARG A 49 -4.32 13.02 9.99
N PHE A 50 -3.94 12.91 11.25
CA PHE A 50 -4.15 13.89 12.29
C PHE A 50 -2.89 14.74 12.43
N PRO A 51 -2.97 16.08 12.30
CA PRO A 51 -1.78 16.95 12.34
C PRO A 51 -1.08 16.96 13.71
N ASP A 52 -1.87 16.79 14.78
CA ASP A 52 -1.38 16.61 16.15
C ASP A 52 -2.30 15.67 16.92
N VAL A 53 -1.74 14.62 17.51
CA VAL A 53 -2.48 13.69 18.36
C VAL A 53 -3.15 14.36 19.55
N ARG A 54 -2.55 15.46 20.06
CA ARG A 54 -3.09 16.23 21.19
C ARG A 54 -4.32 17.07 20.81
N ALA A 55 -4.53 17.27 19.51
CA ALA A 55 -5.66 18.02 18.98
C ALA A 55 -6.90 17.16 18.76
N LEU A 56 -6.81 15.83 18.99
CA LEU A 56 -7.97 14.94 18.91
C LEU A 56 -9.10 15.42 19.83
N GLY A 57 -10.27 15.62 19.24
CA GLY A 57 -11.46 16.14 19.95
C GLY A 57 -11.50 17.66 20.13
N ARG A 58 -10.52 18.40 19.59
CA ARG A 58 -10.51 19.88 19.62
C ARG A 58 -11.09 20.53 18.38
N GLY A 59 -11.60 19.72 17.42
CA GLY A 59 -12.24 20.20 16.21
C GLY A 59 -11.30 20.32 15.00
N ASP A 60 -10.04 19.95 15.15
CA ASP A 60 -9.13 19.89 13.98
C ASP A 60 -9.57 18.78 13.04
N GLU A 61 -9.82 19.15 11.80
CA GLU A 61 -10.29 18.22 10.80
C GLU A 61 -9.13 17.35 10.28
N PRO A 62 -9.22 16.00 10.43
CA PRO A 62 -8.20 15.12 9.88
C PRO A 62 -8.22 15.16 8.37
N ARG A 63 -7.06 15.05 7.75
CA ARG A 63 -6.97 14.87 6.31
C ARG A 63 -7.18 13.40 5.97
N VAL A 64 -8.16 13.12 5.13
CA VAL A 64 -8.41 11.77 4.60
C VAL A 64 -8.10 11.74 3.12
N THR A 65 -7.19 10.84 2.74
CA THR A 65 -6.70 10.72 1.36
C THR A 65 -6.68 9.27 0.90
N VAL A 66 -6.76 9.07 -0.41
CA VAL A 66 -6.42 7.79 -1.05
C VAL A 66 -5.07 7.96 -1.73
N VAL A 67 -4.15 7.07 -1.40
CA VAL A 67 -2.85 6.95 -2.07
C VAL A 67 -2.92 5.77 -3.01
N GLY A 68 -2.76 6.04 -4.30
CA GLY A 68 -2.75 4.99 -5.32
C GLY A 68 -1.44 4.19 -5.34
N PRO A 69 -1.38 3.13 -6.13
CA PRO A 69 -0.18 2.34 -6.27
C PRO A 69 0.97 3.20 -6.81
N MET A 70 2.15 3.01 -6.24
CA MET A 70 3.34 3.77 -6.62
C MET A 70 4.25 2.96 -7.53
N GLU A 71 4.87 3.62 -8.51
CA GLU A 71 5.83 3.03 -9.44
C GLU A 71 7.28 3.14 -8.92
N SER A 72 7.52 4.10 -8.03
CA SER A 72 8.80 4.33 -7.34
C SER A 72 8.54 4.94 -5.96
N PHE A 73 9.60 5.20 -5.21
CA PHE A 73 9.51 5.80 -3.87
C PHE A 73 8.90 7.21 -3.90
N ALA A 74 8.29 7.59 -2.78
CA ALA A 74 7.86 8.95 -2.51
C ALA A 74 8.55 9.47 -1.23
N LEU A 75 8.85 10.77 -1.20
CA LEU A 75 9.32 11.44 0.01
C LEU A 75 8.18 12.25 0.62
N VAL A 76 7.77 11.90 1.82
CA VAL A 76 6.66 12.52 2.53
C VAL A 76 7.18 13.29 3.73
N LYS A 77 6.76 14.55 3.85
CA LYS A 77 7.09 15.38 5.02
C LYS A 77 6.11 15.04 6.15
N GLU A 78 6.66 14.61 7.27
CA GLU A 78 5.90 14.33 8.48
C GLU A 78 6.09 15.46 9.49
N ALA A 79 5.00 15.94 10.10
CA ALA A 79 5.06 16.94 11.15
C ALA A 79 5.27 16.26 12.51
N PRO A 80 6.12 16.82 13.40
CA PRO A 80 6.28 16.30 14.75
C PRO A 80 4.93 16.24 15.48
N GLY A 81 4.65 15.12 16.15
CA GLY A 81 3.40 14.88 16.86
C GLY A 81 2.22 14.44 15.98
N SER A 82 2.40 14.38 14.64
CA SER A 82 1.35 13.89 13.74
C SER A 82 1.15 12.38 13.87
N VAL A 83 -0.08 11.93 13.56
CA VAL A 83 -0.42 10.52 13.50
C VAL A 83 -1.14 10.22 12.21
N SER A 84 -0.69 9.18 11.52
CA SER A 84 -1.35 8.62 10.35
C SER A 84 -1.89 7.23 10.69
N LEU A 85 -3.15 6.98 10.32
CA LEU A 85 -3.79 5.67 10.35
C LEU A 85 -4.10 5.26 8.92
N GLY A 86 -3.87 4.02 8.56
CA GLY A 86 -4.13 3.54 7.20
C GLY A 86 -4.76 2.18 7.12
N ILE A 87 -5.47 1.99 6.01
CA ILE A 87 -5.92 0.70 5.52
C ILE A 87 -5.19 0.47 4.21
N ARG A 88 -4.33 -0.55 4.16
CA ARG A 88 -3.63 -0.98 2.94
C ARG A 88 -4.43 -2.06 2.25
N LEU A 89 -4.86 -1.77 1.04
CA LEU A 89 -5.61 -2.69 0.20
C LEU A 89 -4.68 -3.41 -0.77
N LYS A 90 -4.83 -4.71 -0.87
CA LYS A 90 -4.11 -5.51 -1.87
C LYS A 90 -4.47 -5.06 -3.29
N PRO A 91 -3.57 -5.23 -4.27
CA PRO A 91 -3.85 -4.96 -5.68
C PRO A 91 -5.17 -5.60 -6.13
N GLY A 92 -6.00 -4.82 -6.84
CA GLY A 92 -7.30 -5.27 -7.34
C GLY A 92 -8.50 -4.91 -6.46
N TRP A 93 -8.31 -4.42 -5.22
CA TRP A 93 -9.44 -4.21 -4.31
C TRP A 93 -9.85 -2.74 -4.09
N ALA A 94 -9.11 -1.76 -4.64
CA ALA A 94 -9.40 -0.35 -4.44
C ALA A 94 -10.77 0.07 -5.00
N LEU A 95 -11.12 -0.37 -6.21
CA LEU A 95 -12.43 -0.07 -6.81
C LEU A 95 -13.57 -0.71 -6.01
N ALA A 96 -13.41 -1.96 -5.58
CA ALA A 96 -14.42 -2.68 -4.81
C ALA A 96 -14.70 -2.03 -3.45
N LEU A 97 -13.66 -1.68 -2.70
CA LEU A 97 -13.76 -1.23 -1.32
C LEU A 97 -13.80 0.29 -1.15
N LEU A 98 -13.13 1.06 -2.00
CA LEU A 98 -13.10 2.52 -1.91
C LEU A 98 -13.95 3.19 -3.00
N GLY A 99 -14.25 2.49 -4.09
CA GLY A 99 -14.97 3.05 -5.22
C GLY A 99 -14.11 3.95 -6.10
N VAL A 100 -12.78 3.75 -6.08
CA VAL A 100 -11.80 4.53 -6.85
C VAL A 100 -11.07 3.66 -7.86
N SER A 101 -10.77 4.23 -9.01
CA SER A 101 -9.93 3.58 -10.01
C SER A 101 -8.47 3.67 -9.59
N PRO A 102 -7.79 2.54 -9.28
CA PRO A 102 -6.37 2.58 -8.90
C PRO A 102 -5.49 3.04 -10.06
N ARG A 103 -5.92 2.84 -11.31
CA ARG A 103 -5.24 3.33 -12.50
C ARG A 103 -5.20 4.85 -12.57
N GLU A 104 -6.32 5.52 -12.25
CA GLU A 104 -6.40 6.99 -12.24
C GLU A 104 -5.62 7.60 -11.08
N LEU A 105 -5.38 6.81 -10.01
CA LEU A 105 -4.66 7.24 -8.82
C LEU A 105 -3.19 6.81 -8.81
N CYS A 106 -2.68 6.17 -9.86
CA CYS A 106 -1.28 5.73 -9.91
C CYS A 106 -0.33 6.93 -9.68
N ASN A 107 0.60 6.78 -8.72
CA ASN A 107 1.53 7.82 -8.28
C ASN A 107 0.87 9.09 -7.68
N LEU A 108 -0.41 9.02 -7.30
CA LEU A 108 -1.14 10.15 -6.74
C LEU A 108 -1.53 9.93 -5.28
N ASN A 109 -1.61 11.05 -4.54
CA ASN A 109 -2.19 11.14 -3.20
C ASN A 109 -3.32 12.16 -3.26
N VAL A 110 -4.57 11.69 -3.26
CA VAL A 110 -5.75 12.50 -3.58
C VAL A 110 -6.69 12.56 -2.38
N PRO A 111 -7.17 13.76 -1.97
CA PRO A 111 -8.18 13.89 -0.93
C PRO A 111 -9.46 13.11 -1.28
N VAL A 112 -10.09 12.46 -0.31
CA VAL A 112 -11.32 11.68 -0.55
C VAL A 112 -12.46 12.51 -1.15
N LYS A 113 -12.51 13.80 -0.87
CA LYS A 113 -13.51 14.70 -1.46
C LYS A 113 -13.41 14.80 -2.98
N ASP A 114 -12.21 14.59 -3.54
CA ASP A 114 -11.91 14.74 -4.97
C ASP A 114 -11.97 13.41 -5.74
N CYS A 115 -11.80 12.26 -5.04
CA CYS A 115 -11.76 10.94 -5.70
C CYS A 115 -12.78 9.93 -5.16
N ALA A 116 -13.21 10.06 -3.91
CA ALA A 116 -14.09 9.11 -3.23
C ALA A 116 -15.20 9.80 -2.40
N PRO A 117 -16.17 10.51 -3.02
CA PRO A 117 -17.19 11.31 -2.30
C PRO A 117 -17.94 10.50 -1.23
N ALA A 118 -18.10 9.19 -1.44
CA ALA A 118 -18.74 8.29 -0.46
C ALA A 118 -17.93 8.11 0.85
N LEU A 119 -16.69 8.61 0.92
CA LEU A 119 -15.84 8.61 2.12
C LEU A 119 -15.83 9.96 2.86
N VAL A 120 -16.45 11.00 2.32
CA VAL A 120 -16.49 12.34 2.95
C VAL A 120 -17.19 12.27 4.32
N SER A 121 -18.26 11.50 4.44
CA SER A 121 -18.93 11.30 5.73
C SER A 121 -18.04 10.61 6.79
N LEU A 122 -17.10 9.78 6.36
CA LEU A 122 -16.08 9.19 7.25
C LEU A 122 -15.16 10.29 7.81
N GLN A 123 -14.70 11.22 6.99
CA GLN A 123 -13.88 12.35 7.42
C GLN A 123 -14.58 13.18 8.49
N GLN A 124 -15.87 13.50 8.29
CA GLN A 124 -16.69 14.21 9.29
C GLN A 124 -16.81 13.44 10.61
N ARG A 125 -17.01 12.12 10.55
CA ARG A 125 -17.06 11.27 11.75
C ARG A 125 -15.72 11.21 12.47
N LEU A 126 -14.61 11.19 11.74
CA LEU A 126 -13.25 11.18 12.28
C LEU A 126 -12.88 12.50 12.97
N SER A 127 -13.39 13.65 12.51
CA SER A 127 -13.17 14.94 13.18
C SER A 127 -13.77 15.01 14.60
N ALA A 128 -14.78 14.19 14.87
CA ALA A 128 -15.40 14.08 16.20
C ALA A 128 -14.70 13.08 17.14
N CYS A 129 -13.67 12.36 16.66
CA CYS A 129 -12.94 11.38 17.48
C CYS A 129 -12.11 12.06 18.57
N ARG A 130 -12.17 11.48 19.78
CA ARG A 130 -11.42 11.96 20.94
C ARG A 130 -10.22 11.08 21.29
N SER A 131 -10.07 9.93 20.61
CA SER A 131 -8.93 9.04 20.79
C SER A 131 -8.57 8.34 19.48
N LEU A 132 -7.34 7.84 19.39
CA LEU A 132 -6.87 7.07 18.22
C LEU A 132 -7.57 5.73 18.10
N GLU A 133 -7.89 5.09 19.24
CA GLU A 133 -8.63 3.82 19.29
C GLU A 133 -10.02 3.99 18.68
N HIS A 134 -10.69 5.11 18.98
CA HIS A 134 -11.98 5.43 18.37
C HIS A 134 -11.85 5.68 16.87
N ALA A 135 -10.82 6.40 16.43
CA ALA A 135 -10.56 6.63 15.01
C ALA A 135 -10.24 5.31 14.26
N GLN A 136 -9.44 4.42 14.87
CA GLN A 136 -9.16 3.08 14.33
C GLN A 136 -10.43 2.23 14.23
N ALA A 137 -11.27 2.24 15.27
CA ALA A 137 -12.54 1.52 15.26
C ALA A 137 -13.47 2.03 14.15
N LEU A 138 -13.55 3.34 13.91
CA LEU A 138 -14.34 3.92 12.82
C LEU A 138 -13.81 3.50 11.44
N LEU A 139 -12.49 3.45 11.25
CA LEU A 139 -11.89 2.96 10.01
C LEU A 139 -12.23 1.48 9.77
N GLN A 140 -12.12 0.66 10.81
CA GLN A 140 -12.48 -0.77 10.72
C GLN A 140 -13.97 -0.96 10.41
N GLN A 141 -14.85 -0.21 11.07
CA GLN A 141 -16.29 -0.26 10.80
C GLN A 141 -16.61 0.15 9.35
N GLU A 142 -15.98 1.21 8.84
CA GLU A 142 -16.18 1.65 7.47
C GLU A 142 -15.70 0.58 6.47
N LEU A 143 -14.56 -0.05 6.74
CA LEU A 143 -14.04 -1.14 5.93
C LEU A 143 -15.01 -2.34 5.92
N LEU A 144 -15.53 -2.75 7.08
CA LEU A 144 -16.50 -3.85 7.20
C LEU A 144 -17.78 -3.53 6.44
N ARG A 145 -18.31 -2.31 6.58
CA ARG A 145 -19.50 -1.86 5.87
C ARG A 145 -19.33 -1.93 4.35
N ARG A 146 -18.17 -1.52 3.83
CA ARG A 146 -17.85 -1.57 2.40
C ARG A 146 -17.66 -2.98 1.91
N ASN A 147 -17.05 -3.83 2.72
CA ASN A 147 -16.86 -5.23 2.41
C ASN A 147 -18.20 -6.00 2.33
N ALA A 148 -19.19 -5.63 3.16
CA ALA A 148 -20.52 -6.25 3.13
C ALA A 148 -21.32 -5.94 1.85
N SER A 149 -21.03 -4.83 1.17
CA SER A 149 -21.72 -4.41 -0.05
C SER A 149 -20.74 -3.73 -1.01
N PRO A 150 -19.82 -4.50 -1.62
CA PRO A 150 -18.87 -3.94 -2.57
C PRO A 150 -19.61 -3.44 -3.82
N ARG A 151 -19.28 -2.23 -4.26
CA ARG A 151 -19.93 -1.62 -5.44
C ARG A 151 -19.53 -2.29 -6.75
N HIS A 152 -18.34 -2.87 -6.77
CA HIS A 152 -17.78 -3.54 -7.94
C HIS A 152 -16.88 -4.67 -7.46
N LEU A 153 -17.11 -5.89 -7.94
CA LEU A 153 -16.20 -7.01 -7.64
C LEU A 153 -15.13 -7.10 -8.72
N PRO A 154 -13.88 -7.33 -8.34
CA PRO A 154 -12.82 -7.60 -9.32
C PRO A 154 -13.19 -8.84 -10.16
N LYS A 155 -12.73 -8.88 -11.40
CA LYS A 155 -12.89 -10.05 -12.25
C LYS A 155 -12.17 -11.24 -11.61
N ALA A 156 -12.84 -12.40 -11.51
CA ALA A 156 -12.25 -13.60 -10.90
C ALA A 156 -10.89 -13.97 -11.51
N ARG A 157 -10.76 -13.86 -12.85
CA ARG A 157 -9.49 -14.12 -13.54
C ARG A 157 -8.37 -13.13 -13.16
N THR A 158 -8.70 -11.84 -12.93
CA THR A 158 -7.72 -10.85 -12.51
C THR A 158 -7.33 -11.06 -11.06
N THR A 159 -8.29 -11.38 -10.19
CA THR A 159 -8.02 -11.73 -8.79
C THR A 159 -7.06 -12.93 -8.71
N HIS A 160 -7.33 -13.99 -9.47
CA HIS A 160 -6.44 -15.16 -9.55
C HIS A 160 -5.04 -14.77 -10.04
N ALA A 161 -4.96 -13.97 -11.11
CA ALA A 161 -3.67 -13.51 -11.65
C ALA A 161 -2.86 -12.68 -10.64
N LEU A 162 -3.53 -11.78 -9.91
CA LEU A 162 -2.90 -10.97 -8.87
C LEU A 162 -2.43 -11.83 -7.69
N GLN A 163 -3.21 -12.85 -7.29
CA GLN A 163 -2.80 -13.82 -6.27
C GLN A 163 -1.57 -14.63 -6.70
N CYS A 164 -1.50 -15.08 -7.96
CA CYS A 164 -0.33 -15.77 -8.50
C CYS A 164 0.92 -14.86 -8.53
N LEU A 165 0.76 -13.59 -8.90
CA LEU A 165 1.84 -12.61 -8.85
C LEU A 165 2.34 -12.40 -7.41
N GLN A 166 1.44 -12.23 -6.45
CA GLN A 166 1.79 -12.04 -5.04
C GLN A 166 2.47 -13.28 -4.44
N SER A 167 1.89 -14.47 -4.60
CA SER A 167 2.42 -15.73 -4.05
C SER A 167 3.77 -16.10 -4.63
N SER A 168 4.01 -15.80 -5.93
CA SER A 168 5.30 -16.01 -6.59
C SER A 168 6.29 -14.86 -6.34
N SER A 169 5.90 -13.80 -5.62
CA SER A 169 6.69 -12.57 -5.50
C SER A 169 7.11 -12.02 -6.87
N GLY A 170 6.18 -12.01 -7.83
CA GLY A 170 6.40 -11.49 -9.17
C GLY A 170 7.22 -12.39 -10.10
N GLN A 171 7.47 -13.64 -9.75
CA GLN A 171 8.29 -14.55 -10.58
C GLN A 171 7.48 -15.32 -11.63
N VAL A 172 6.15 -15.33 -11.54
CA VAL A 172 5.29 -15.99 -12.51
C VAL A 172 5.41 -15.34 -13.91
N ARG A 173 5.49 -16.18 -14.95
CA ARG A 173 5.51 -15.70 -16.33
C ARG A 173 4.10 -15.33 -16.80
N MET A 174 3.92 -14.10 -17.28
CA MET A 174 2.62 -13.60 -17.74
C MET A 174 2.05 -14.45 -18.88
N SER A 175 2.89 -14.96 -19.78
CA SER A 175 2.46 -15.87 -20.87
C SER A 175 1.93 -17.21 -20.37
N ALA A 176 2.51 -17.76 -19.31
CA ALA A 176 2.03 -18.99 -18.69
C ALA A 176 0.66 -18.74 -18.01
N LEU A 177 0.55 -17.65 -17.27
CA LEU A 177 -0.68 -17.27 -16.59
C LEU A 177 -1.83 -16.95 -17.56
N ALA A 178 -1.55 -16.24 -18.65
CA ALA A 178 -2.53 -15.96 -19.70
C ALA A 178 -3.05 -17.26 -20.34
N ARG A 179 -2.17 -18.20 -20.60
CA ARG A 179 -2.52 -19.53 -21.15
C ARG A 179 -3.39 -20.33 -20.18
N GLU A 180 -3.03 -20.35 -18.90
CA GLU A 180 -3.82 -21.02 -17.84
C GLU A 180 -5.23 -20.43 -17.76
N LEU A 181 -5.37 -19.12 -17.88
CA LEU A 181 -6.66 -18.43 -17.83
C LEU A 181 -7.43 -18.43 -19.16
N GLY A 182 -6.89 -19.03 -20.23
CA GLY A 182 -7.53 -19.08 -21.53
C GLY A 182 -7.74 -17.73 -22.20
N ILE A 183 -6.88 -16.73 -21.93
CA ILE A 183 -6.95 -15.38 -22.48
C ILE A 183 -5.62 -14.95 -23.13
N SER A 184 -5.64 -13.89 -23.93
CA SER A 184 -4.41 -13.32 -24.47
C SER A 184 -3.62 -12.55 -23.39
N GLU A 185 -2.30 -12.48 -23.53
CA GLU A 185 -1.45 -11.64 -22.65
C GLU A 185 -1.88 -10.18 -22.69
N ARG A 186 -2.34 -9.67 -23.83
CA ARG A 186 -2.88 -8.31 -23.97
C ARG A 186 -4.13 -8.10 -23.10
N THR A 187 -5.03 -9.10 -23.06
CA THR A 187 -6.22 -9.04 -22.22
C THR A 187 -5.84 -9.06 -20.74
N LEU A 188 -4.94 -9.96 -20.35
CA LEU A 188 -4.44 -10.05 -18.98
C LEU A 188 -3.74 -8.75 -18.54
N HIS A 189 -2.89 -8.19 -19.40
CA HIS A 189 -2.21 -6.91 -19.13
C HIS A 189 -3.22 -5.78 -18.89
N ARG A 190 -4.22 -5.65 -19.77
CA ARG A 190 -5.27 -4.63 -19.61
C ARG A 190 -6.04 -4.82 -18.30
N ASP A 191 -6.47 -6.03 -18.02
CA ASP A 191 -7.27 -6.33 -16.82
C ASP A 191 -6.49 -6.03 -15.52
N ILE A 192 -5.20 -6.40 -15.44
CA ILE A 192 -4.34 -6.08 -14.30
C ILE A 192 -4.12 -4.56 -14.19
N LEU A 193 -3.84 -3.87 -15.29
CA LEU A 193 -3.64 -2.42 -15.30
C LEU A 193 -4.90 -1.68 -14.80
N GLU A 194 -6.09 -2.11 -15.21
CA GLU A 194 -7.36 -1.50 -14.76
C GLU A 194 -7.62 -1.75 -13.26
N GLU A 195 -7.40 -2.99 -12.78
CA GLU A 195 -7.79 -3.38 -11.43
C GLU A 195 -6.70 -3.15 -10.37
N ALA A 196 -5.41 -3.22 -10.75
CA ALA A 196 -4.29 -2.97 -9.84
C ALA A 196 -3.63 -1.58 -10.02
N GLY A 197 -3.95 -0.87 -11.11
CA GLY A 197 -3.44 0.47 -11.36
C GLY A 197 -2.03 0.53 -11.95
N THR A 198 -1.32 -0.59 -12.01
CA THR A 198 0.04 -0.66 -12.55
C THR A 198 0.18 -1.79 -13.56
N ALA A 199 1.12 -1.64 -14.49
CA ALA A 199 1.39 -2.68 -15.47
C ALA A 199 1.89 -3.98 -14.79
N PRO A 200 1.50 -5.17 -15.28
CA PRO A 200 1.88 -6.45 -14.66
C PRO A 200 3.38 -6.61 -14.45
N LYS A 201 4.19 -6.16 -15.41
CA LYS A 201 5.65 -6.24 -15.33
C LYS A 201 6.20 -5.37 -14.20
N LEU A 202 5.64 -4.18 -14.01
CA LEU A 202 6.05 -3.29 -12.93
C LEU A 202 5.60 -3.84 -11.58
N LEU A 203 4.34 -4.31 -11.47
CA LEU A 203 3.85 -4.96 -10.25
C LEU A 203 4.75 -6.15 -9.86
N ALA A 204 5.13 -6.99 -10.83
CA ALA A 204 6.05 -8.10 -10.59
C ALA A 204 7.42 -7.64 -10.06
N ARG A 205 7.97 -6.53 -10.59
CA ARG A 205 9.22 -5.91 -10.10
C ARG A 205 9.06 -5.41 -8.66
N VAL A 206 7.97 -4.71 -8.38
CA VAL A 206 7.66 -4.20 -7.02
C VAL A 206 7.53 -5.34 -6.02
N LEU A 207 6.80 -6.41 -6.35
CA LEU A 207 6.64 -7.58 -5.48
C LEU A 207 7.98 -8.31 -5.20
N ARG A 208 8.82 -8.44 -6.23
CA ARG A 208 10.17 -8.99 -6.08
C ARG A 208 11.04 -8.10 -5.18
N PHE A 209 10.99 -6.79 -5.38
CA PHE A 209 11.67 -5.81 -4.54
C PHE A 209 11.23 -5.89 -3.07
N GLN A 210 9.93 -6.00 -2.79
CA GLN A 210 9.40 -6.13 -1.44
C GLN A 210 9.88 -7.42 -0.75
N ARG A 211 9.95 -8.53 -1.49
CA ARG A 211 10.56 -9.78 -0.98
C ARG A 211 12.02 -9.58 -0.61
N ALA A 212 12.81 -8.96 -1.50
CA ALA A 212 14.22 -8.69 -1.25
C ALA A 212 14.41 -7.74 -0.05
N LEU A 213 13.57 -6.71 0.09
CA LEU A 213 13.57 -5.81 1.24
C LEU A 213 13.31 -6.55 2.56
N GLY A 214 12.36 -7.49 2.56
CA GLY A 214 12.10 -8.34 3.72
C GLY A 214 13.33 -9.17 4.13
N GLN A 215 14.03 -9.78 3.16
CA GLN A 215 15.26 -10.53 3.40
C GLN A 215 16.40 -9.64 3.89
N LEU A 216 16.57 -8.45 3.33
CA LEU A 216 17.57 -7.48 3.77
C LEU A 216 17.34 -7.07 5.24
N ARG A 217 16.10 -6.78 5.62
CA ARG A 217 15.74 -6.40 7.00
C ARG A 217 15.92 -7.54 7.99
N ALA A 218 15.78 -8.78 7.57
CA ALA A 218 16.06 -9.94 8.39
C ALA A 218 17.57 -10.11 8.70
N GLY A 219 18.47 -9.46 7.94
CA GLY A 219 19.89 -9.32 8.25
C GLY A 219 20.74 -10.59 8.07
N ASN A 220 20.18 -11.67 7.51
CA ASN A 220 20.80 -13.02 7.58
C ASN A 220 21.57 -13.42 6.31
N SER A 221 21.68 -12.54 5.29
CA SER A 221 22.23 -12.94 3.99
C SER A 221 23.05 -11.86 3.31
N ALA A 222 24.09 -12.25 2.57
CA ALA A 222 24.86 -11.36 1.70
C ALA A 222 23.95 -10.81 0.58
N LEU A 223 24.24 -9.60 0.10
CA LEU A 223 23.46 -8.97 -0.99
C LEU A 223 23.38 -9.82 -2.26
N SER A 224 24.44 -10.55 -2.58
CA SER A 224 24.47 -11.48 -3.71
C SER A 224 23.51 -12.66 -3.54
N THR A 225 23.41 -13.20 -2.33
CA THR A 225 22.47 -14.28 -2.00
C THR A 225 21.01 -13.76 -2.08
N VAL A 226 20.72 -12.61 -1.47
CA VAL A 226 19.38 -11.97 -1.56
C VAL A 226 18.99 -11.75 -3.02
N ALA A 227 19.92 -11.27 -3.86
CA ALA A 227 19.65 -11.06 -5.26
C ALA A 227 19.21 -12.35 -5.97
N LEU A 228 19.98 -13.43 -5.83
CA LEU A 228 19.68 -14.71 -6.46
C LEU A 228 18.38 -15.33 -5.95
N ASP A 229 18.17 -15.36 -4.64
CA ASP A 229 16.97 -15.93 -3.99
C ASP A 229 15.68 -15.18 -4.38
N CYS A 230 15.81 -13.88 -4.69
CA CYS A 230 14.68 -13.07 -5.15
C CYS A 230 14.51 -13.06 -6.67
N GLY A 231 15.33 -13.83 -7.43
CA GLY A 231 15.18 -14.00 -8.88
C GLY A 231 15.78 -12.87 -9.72
N TYR A 232 16.78 -12.16 -9.17
CA TYR A 232 17.65 -11.26 -9.94
C TYR A 232 18.77 -12.07 -10.61
N SER A 233 19.24 -11.62 -11.78
CA SER A 233 20.33 -12.32 -12.49
C SER A 233 21.66 -12.24 -11.73
N ASP A 234 21.89 -11.12 -11.05
CA ASP A 234 23.10 -10.85 -10.28
C ASP A 234 22.88 -9.67 -9.31
N GLN A 235 23.85 -9.41 -8.45
CA GLN A 235 23.82 -8.31 -7.48
C GLN A 235 23.78 -6.93 -8.15
N ALA A 236 24.36 -6.75 -9.34
CA ALA A 236 24.37 -5.48 -10.03
C ALA A 236 22.97 -5.15 -10.60
N HIS A 237 22.25 -6.15 -11.12
CA HIS A 237 20.84 -6.03 -11.53
C HIS A 237 19.97 -5.67 -10.31
N PHE A 238 20.12 -6.39 -9.20
CA PHE A 238 19.42 -6.09 -7.94
C PHE A 238 19.68 -4.65 -7.49
N THR A 239 20.93 -4.20 -7.44
CA THR A 239 21.29 -2.85 -7.00
C THR A 239 20.70 -1.78 -7.90
N ARG A 240 20.67 -1.98 -9.22
CA ARG A 240 20.02 -1.03 -10.15
C ARG A 240 18.51 -0.93 -9.90
N GLU A 241 17.83 -2.08 -9.80
CA GLU A 241 16.37 -2.10 -9.55
C GLU A 241 16.00 -1.47 -8.21
N VAL A 242 16.77 -1.72 -7.14
CA VAL A 242 16.57 -1.06 -5.84
C VAL A 242 16.74 0.46 -5.97
N ARG A 243 17.74 0.95 -6.69
CA ARG A 243 17.91 2.40 -6.89
C ARG A 243 16.75 3.02 -7.67
N GLU A 244 16.23 2.34 -8.67
CA GLU A 244 15.06 2.81 -9.42
C GLU A 244 13.80 2.89 -8.54
N LEU A 245 13.54 1.85 -7.74
CA LEU A 245 12.31 1.76 -6.92
C LEU A 245 12.41 2.52 -5.60
N ALA A 246 13.59 2.60 -5.00
CA ALA A 246 13.79 3.18 -3.66
C ALA A 246 14.60 4.49 -3.66
N GLY A 247 15.29 4.86 -4.74
CA GLY A 247 16.12 6.05 -4.81
C GLY A 247 17.44 5.97 -4.04
N VAL A 248 17.75 4.83 -3.42
CA VAL A 248 18.99 4.60 -2.64
C VAL A 248 19.53 3.20 -2.95
N SER A 249 20.75 2.92 -2.51
CA SER A 249 21.33 1.57 -2.60
C SER A 249 20.67 0.57 -1.65
N PRO A 250 20.82 -0.75 -1.86
CA PRO A 250 20.34 -1.75 -0.91
C PRO A 250 20.86 -1.55 0.52
N THR A 251 22.10 -1.12 0.68
CA THR A 251 22.70 -0.78 1.99
C THR A 251 22.09 0.46 2.60
N GLY A 252 21.85 1.51 1.80
CA GLY A 252 21.21 2.75 2.26
C GLY A 252 19.72 2.60 2.62
N LEU A 253 19.10 1.42 2.39
CA LEU A 253 17.76 1.10 2.89
C LEU A 253 17.77 0.57 4.33
N LEU A 254 18.94 0.22 4.86
CA LEU A 254 19.13 -0.35 6.20
C LEU A 254 19.61 0.70 7.21
N GLU A 255 20.00 1.89 6.74
CA GLU A 255 20.37 3.07 7.51
C GLU A 255 19.13 3.88 7.93
#